data_df572d8d37b3297f42f7500facd719d6
#
_entry.id   df572d8d37b3297f42f7500facd719d6
#
_cell.length_a   1.000
_cell.length_b   1.000
_cell.length_c   1.000
_cell.angle_alpha   90.00
_cell.angle_beta   90.00
_cell.angle_gamma   90.00
#
_symmetry.space_group_name_H-M   'P 1'
#
loop_
_entity.id
_entity.type
_entity.pdbx_description
1 polymer ?
#
loop_
_entity_poly.entity_id
_entity_poly.type
_entity_poly.pdbx_seq_one_letter_code
_entity_poly.pdbx_strand_id
1 'polypeptide(L)'
;MASKRFVLVANITTEDPAKIEKVLAALVGVDAMLRTEDGFKIKTTMEGMSAREMNRSFLSALRRIVKKTTLRAEWTCDRTTERFFDYVPKGVRKD
;
A
#
# COMPACT_ATOMS: atom_id res chain seq x y z
N MET A 1 -11.21 -4.51 20.09
CA MET A 1 -11.83 -3.73 19.01
C MET A 1 -11.72 -4.48 17.69
N ALA A 2 -12.74 -4.39 16.90
CA ALA A 2 -12.75 -5.10 15.61
C ALA A 2 -11.90 -4.37 14.59
N SER A 3 -11.04 -5.09 13.90
CA SER A 3 -10.33 -4.54 12.75
C SER A 3 -11.29 -4.43 11.57
N LYS A 4 -10.94 -3.57 10.63
CA LYS A 4 -11.69 -3.37 9.40
C LYS A 4 -10.96 -4.05 8.26
N ARG A 5 -11.71 -4.44 7.25
CA ARG A 5 -11.14 -5.01 6.04
C ARG A 5 -11.08 -3.95 4.96
N PHE A 6 -9.91 -3.72 4.43
CA PHE A 6 -9.68 -2.73 3.39
C PHE A 6 -9.24 -3.41 2.11
N VAL A 7 -9.78 -2.92 0.99
CA VAL A 7 -9.22 -3.26 -0.32
C VAL A 7 -8.15 -2.23 -0.61
N LEU A 8 -6.94 -2.70 -0.84
CA LEU A 8 -5.80 -1.85 -1.19
C LEU A 8 -5.53 -1.94 -2.68
N VAL A 9 -5.51 -0.78 -3.35
CA VAL A 9 -5.02 -0.66 -4.71
C VAL A 9 -3.88 0.36 -4.66
N ALA A 10 -2.70 -0.05 -5.07
CA ALA A 10 -1.53 0.81 -4.91
C ALA A 10 -0.56 0.69 -6.07
N ASN A 11 0.16 1.79 -6.29
CA ASN A 11 1.30 1.83 -7.20
C ASN A 11 2.53 2.19 -6.38
N ILE A 12 3.57 1.40 -6.51
CA ILE A 12 4.82 1.58 -5.79
C ILE A 12 5.92 1.86 -6.79
N THR A 13 6.64 2.95 -6.59
CA THR A 13 7.82 3.31 -7.37
C THR A 13 9.01 3.28 -6.44
N THR A 14 10.08 2.61 -6.82
CA THR A 14 11.25 2.46 -5.98
C THR A 14 12.52 2.49 -6.80
N GLU A 15 13.60 2.89 -6.15
CA GLU A 15 14.92 2.91 -6.76
C GLU A 15 15.47 1.50 -6.99
N ASP A 16 15.07 0.52 -6.16
CA ASP A 16 15.54 -0.86 -6.28
C ASP A 16 14.39 -1.85 -6.05
N PRO A 17 13.62 -2.17 -7.10
CA PRO A 17 12.49 -3.07 -6.96
C PRO A 17 12.86 -4.47 -6.45
N ALA A 18 14.02 -4.98 -6.83
CA ALA A 18 14.45 -6.32 -6.39
C ALA A 18 14.59 -6.40 -4.87
N LYS A 19 15.05 -5.32 -4.24
CA LYS A 19 15.23 -5.31 -2.79
C LYS A 19 13.92 -5.33 -2.03
N ILE A 20 12.89 -4.65 -2.52
CA ILE A 20 11.62 -4.60 -1.78
C ILE A 20 10.70 -5.77 -2.10
N GLU A 21 11.01 -6.55 -3.13
CA GLU A 21 10.13 -7.63 -3.57
C GLU A 21 9.82 -8.61 -2.43
N LYS A 22 10.81 -9.03 -1.67
CA LYS A 22 10.61 -10.00 -0.59
C LYS A 22 9.74 -9.46 0.54
N VAL A 23 9.99 -8.23 0.98
CA VAL A 23 9.19 -7.64 2.04
C VAL A 23 7.77 -7.39 1.56
N LEU A 24 7.63 -6.96 0.31
CA LEU A 24 6.32 -6.72 -0.28
C LEU A 24 5.53 -8.03 -0.39
N ALA A 25 6.16 -9.10 -0.84
CA ALA A 25 5.53 -10.42 -0.92
C ALA A 25 5.08 -10.92 0.45
N ALA A 26 5.84 -10.63 1.49
CA ALA A 26 5.48 -10.98 2.86
C ALA A 26 4.27 -10.17 3.35
N LEU A 27 4.14 -8.93 2.88
CA LEU A 27 3.03 -8.06 3.31
C LEU A 27 1.71 -8.36 2.58
N VAL A 28 1.77 -8.62 1.28
CA VAL A 28 0.56 -8.71 0.46
C VAL A 28 0.39 -10.04 -0.26
N GLY A 29 1.43 -10.86 -0.34
CA GLY A 29 1.40 -12.10 -1.09
C GLY A 29 1.79 -11.89 -2.55
N VAL A 30 2.45 -12.89 -3.13
CA VAL A 30 2.98 -12.83 -4.50
C VAL A 30 1.86 -12.61 -5.52
N ASP A 31 0.71 -13.24 -5.28
CA ASP A 31 -0.42 -13.16 -6.22
C ASP A 31 -1.05 -11.77 -6.30
N ALA A 32 -0.78 -10.92 -5.31
CA ALA A 32 -1.31 -9.55 -5.28
C ALA A 32 -0.38 -8.56 -5.96
N MET A 33 0.77 -8.99 -6.46
CA MET A 33 1.82 -8.14 -6.99
C MET A 33 1.94 -8.26 -8.50
N LEU A 34 2.03 -7.13 -9.18
CA LEU A 34 2.35 -7.08 -10.60
C LEU A 34 3.59 -6.20 -10.76
N ARG A 35 4.66 -6.78 -11.31
CA ARG A 35 5.91 -6.06 -11.53
C ARG A 35 5.73 -5.02 -12.63
N THR A 36 6.16 -3.79 -12.37
CA THR A 36 6.21 -2.71 -13.35
C THR A 36 7.67 -2.34 -13.61
N GLU A 37 7.90 -1.43 -14.54
CA GLU A 37 9.25 -1.03 -14.92
C GLU A 37 10.06 -0.51 -13.72
N ASP A 38 9.44 0.30 -12.88
CA ASP A 38 10.13 0.95 -11.76
C ASP A 38 9.55 0.60 -10.39
N GLY A 39 8.75 -0.46 -10.32
CA GLY A 39 8.16 -0.85 -9.05
C GLY A 39 7.13 -1.96 -9.17
N PHE A 40 6.00 -1.74 -8.52
CA PHE A 40 4.93 -2.75 -8.45
C PHE A 40 3.56 -2.11 -8.43
N LYS A 41 2.58 -2.82 -8.99
CA LYS A 41 1.17 -2.55 -8.76
C LYS A 41 0.64 -3.60 -7.81
N ILE A 42 -0.15 -3.17 -6.84
CA ILE A 42 -0.67 -4.04 -5.80
C ILE A 42 -2.19 -3.96 -5.79
N LYS A 43 -2.83 -5.12 -5.67
CA LYS A 43 -4.26 -5.19 -5.38
C LYS A 43 -4.48 -6.33 -4.41
N THR A 44 -4.95 -6.01 -3.22
CA THR A 44 -5.14 -7.01 -2.18
C THR A 44 -6.17 -6.52 -1.15
N THR A 45 -6.52 -7.42 -0.24
CA THR A 45 -7.36 -7.08 0.90
C THR A 45 -6.52 -7.25 2.16
N MET A 46 -6.57 -6.25 3.02
CA MET A 46 -5.81 -6.25 4.28
C MET A 46 -6.72 -5.81 5.43
N GLU A 47 -6.45 -6.33 6.61
CA GLU A 47 -7.19 -5.97 7.81
C GLU A 47 -6.35 -5.05 8.70
N GLY A 48 -7.01 -4.05 9.27
CA GLY A 48 -6.35 -3.12 10.17
C GLY A 48 -7.34 -2.14 10.78
N MET A 49 -6.83 -1.22 11.59
CA MET A 49 -7.67 -0.29 12.36
C MET A 49 -8.11 0.92 11.55
N SER A 50 -7.23 1.44 10.71
CA SER A 50 -7.55 2.59 9.88
C SER A 50 -6.67 2.60 8.63
N ALA A 51 -7.17 3.23 7.58
CA ALA A 51 -6.41 3.38 6.34
C ALA A 51 -5.11 4.15 6.58
N ARG A 52 -5.17 5.20 7.39
CA ARG A 52 -4.01 6.04 7.67
C ARG A 52 -2.89 5.26 8.37
N GLU A 53 -3.23 4.46 9.36
CA GLU A 53 -2.24 3.65 10.06
C GLU A 53 -1.68 2.56 9.18
N MET A 54 -2.53 1.90 8.41
CA MET A 54 -2.11 0.85 7.50
C MET A 54 -1.19 1.40 6.42
N ASN A 55 -1.54 2.56 5.87
CA ASN A 55 -0.73 3.21 4.85
C ASN A 55 0.65 3.58 5.38
N ARG A 56 0.70 4.14 6.58
CA ARG A 56 1.97 4.52 7.22
C ARG A 56 2.84 3.30 7.48
N SER A 57 2.28 2.26 8.05
CA SER A 57 3.03 1.03 8.33
C SER A 57 3.54 0.37 7.07
N PHE A 58 2.71 0.35 6.02
CA PHE A 58 3.06 -0.24 4.74
C PHE A 58 4.24 0.48 4.11
N LEU A 59 4.14 1.80 3.98
CA LEU A 59 5.20 2.59 3.36
C LEU A 59 6.49 2.56 4.20
N SER A 60 6.36 2.62 5.52
CA SER A 60 7.52 2.56 6.40
C SER A 60 8.27 1.25 6.27
N ALA A 61 7.56 0.13 6.13
CA ALA A 61 8.19 -1.17 5.92
C ALA A 61 9.01 -1.19 4.63
N LEU A 62 8.48 -0.57 3.56
CA LEU A 62 9.20 -0.50 2.29
C LEU A 62 10.42 0.43 2.39
N ARG A 63 10.26 1.57 3.03
CA ARG A 63 11.34 2.57 3.15
C ARG A 63 12.47 2.14 4.09
N ARG A 64 12.25 1.16 4.94
CA ARG A 64 13.34 0.57 5.71
C ARG A 64 14.33 -0.15 4.82
N ILE A 65 13.87 -0.68 3.71
CA ILE A 65 14.69 -1.44 2.77
C ILE A 65 15.27 -0.53 1.69
N VAL A 66 14.43 0.30 1.08
CA VAL A 66 14.86 1.26 0.07
C VAL A 66 14.23 2.62 0.39
N LYS A 67 15.02 3.58 0.82
CA LYS A 67 14.54 4.90 1.25
C LYS A 67 13.77 5.64 0.18
N LYS A 68 14.24 5.56 -1.07
CA LYS A 68 13.59 6.24 -2.19
C LYS A 68 12.50 5.38 -2.78
N THR A 69 11.47 5.19 -2.01
CA THR A 69 10.27 4.46 -2.42
C THR A 69 9.07 5.38 -2.25
N THR A 70 8.24 5.47 -3.28
CA THR A 70 7.01 6.24 -3.23
C THR A 70 5.81 5.31 -3.33
N LEU A 71 4.71 5.73 -2.73
CA LEU A 71 3.50 4.95 -2.67
C LEU A 71 2.30 5.82 -3.03
N ARG A 72 1.51 5.37 -4.00
CA ARG A 72 0.20 5.93 -4.27
C ARG A 72 -0.80 4.85 -3.93
N ALA A 73 -1.60 5.07 -2.91
CA ALA A 73 -2.49 4.04 -2.39
C ALA A 73 -3.93 4.52 -2.28
N GLU A 74 -4.84 3.59 -2.54
CA GLU A 74 -6.26 3.77 -2.29
C GLU A 74 -6.71 2.64 -1.39
N TRP A 75 -7.25 3.01 -0.24
CA TRP A 75 -7.75 2.08 0.76
C TRP A 75 -9.25 2.21 0.84
N THR A 76 -9.96 1.15 0.50
CA THR A 76 -11.42 1.15 0.47
C THR A 76 -11.99 0.24 1.54
N CYS A 77 -12.86 0.80 2.37
CA CYS A 77 -13.61 0.05 3.37
C CYS A 77 -15.07 0.47 3.27
N ASP A 78 -15.95 -0.51 3.11
CA ASP A 78 -17.34 -0.26 2.83
C ASP A 78 -17.47 0.58 1.57
N ARG A 79 -18.01 1.78 1.61
CA ARG A 79 -18.14 2.62 0.42
C ARG A 79 -17.25 3.85 0.50
N THR A 80 -16.22 3.79 1.34
CA THR A 80 -15.32 4.92 1.54
C THR A 80 -13.93 4.54 1.05
N THR A 81 -13.39 5.35 0.16
CA THR A 81 -12.02 5.20 -0.34
C THR A 81 -11.18 6.37 0.13
N GLU A 82 -10.10 6.07 0.84
CA GLU A 82 -9.14 7.08 1.28
C GLU A 82 -7.89 6.94 0.43
N ARG A 83 -7.45 8.07 -0.12
CA ARG A 83 -6.31 8.12 -1.02
C ARG A 83 -5.12 8.77 -0.36
N PHE A 84 -3.94 8.21 -0.61
CA PHE A 84 -2.69 8.73 -0.05
C PHE A 84 -1.62 8.81 -1.13
N PHE A 85 -0.79 9.83 -1.03
CA PHE A 85 0.47 9.91 -1.76
C PHE A 85 1.57 9.91 -0.70
N ASP A 86 2.31 8.82 -0.63
CA ASP A 86 3.24 8.55 0.46
C ASP A 86 2.48 8.60 1.80
N TYR A 87 2.88 9.46 2.71
CA TYR A 87 2.20 9.60 4.01
C TYR A 87 1.07 10.63 4.00
N VAL A 88 0.88 11.34 2.89
CA VAL A 88 -0.03 12.48 2.83
C VAL A 88 -1.41 12.08 2.32
N PRO A 89 -2.47 12.35 3.09
CA PRO A 89 -3.83 12.12 2.60
C PRO A 89 -4.14 13.03 1.41
N LYS A 90 -4.75 12.46 0.37
CA LYS A 90 -5.10 13.19 -0.86
C LYS A 90 -6.60 13.30 -1.08
N GLY A 91 -7.39 12.80 -0.17
CA GLY A 91 -8.83 12.93 -0.25
C GLY A 91 -9.55 11.66 0.11
N VAL A 92 -10.87 11.81 0.26
CA VAL A 92 -11.77 10.72 0.60
C VAL A 92 -12.92 10.74 -0.40
N ARG A 93 -13.20 9.59 -0.97
CA ARG A 93 -14.35 9.43 -1.86
C ARG A 93 -15.33 8.46 -1.21
N LYS A 94 -16.60 8.86 -1.19
CA LYS A 94 -17.69 8.02 -0.71
C LYS A 94 -18.60 7.66 -1.87
N ASP A 95 -18.81 6.40 -2.06
CA ASP A 95 -19.68 5.89 -3.13
C ASP A 95 -21.09 5.64 -2.61
#